data_6b7cd1fa62d3282ea42acfee1afc7f14
#
_entry.id   6b7cd1fa62d3282ea42acfee1afc7f14
#
_cell.length_a   1.000
_cell.length_b   1.000
_cell.length_c   1.000
_cell.angle_alpha   90.00
_cell.angle_beta   90.00
_cell.angle_gamma   90.00
#
_symmetry.space_group_name_H-M   'P 1'
#
loop_
_entity.id
_entity.type
_entity.pdbx_description
1 polymer ?
#
loop_
_entity_poly.entity_id
_entity_poly.type
_entity_poly.pdbx_seq_one_letter_code
_entity_poly.pdbx_strand_id
1 'polypeptide(L)'
;MTSSVTATAQNAKLTVDGIAVERASNTINNLVTGVRLQLNGVSAGPVTLGSTTPTSALSQAVTDVVETYNQVMATLIEQTDPVTGVLRADPAAKTLLSSLKALTLAPLSGDTGGGSPTTLAQIGVATNRDGTLRVDAAALSNAMLTNSTAIETMLNGSADGKAGLGAVLNAITTSATNATVGLGASQTRYTAAQSAITDAEAKIADQSAAMTTRLTQQFSSMNSRVSSYKSIQSFLTNQIAAWNKSDS
;
A
#
# COMPACT_ATOMS: atom_id res chain seq x y z
N MET A 1 -0.57 72.55 -7.69
CA MET A 1 -0.99 71.52 -8.65
C MET A 1 -2.42 71.13 -8.34
N THR A 2 -3.39 71.58 -9.12
CA THR A 2 -4.80 71.19 -9.03
C THR A 2 -5.00 69.87 -9.73
N SER A 3 -5.19 68.80 -8.97
CA SER A 3 -5.58 67.49 -9.51
C SER A 3 -7.05 67.57 -9.95
N SER A 4 -7.32 67.49 -11.26
CA SER A 4 -8.68 67.37 -11.77
C SER A 4 -9.11 65.90 -11.72
N VAL A 5 -10.14 65.60 -10.91
CA VAL A 5 -10.79 64.27 -10.93
C VAL A 5 -11.54 64.13 -12.25
N THR A 6 -11.07 63.32 -13.14
CA THR A 6 -11.67 63.10 -14.48
C THR A 6 -12.83 62.11 -14.48
N ALA A 7 -12.98 61.30 -13.46
CA ALA A 7 -14.11 60.39 -13.28
C ALA A 7 -14.40 60.15 -11.80
N THR A 8 -15.68 60.15 -11.44
CA THR A 8 -16.13 59.79 -10.09
C THR A 8 -16.23 58.25 -10.01
N ALA A 9 -15.68 57.64 -8.96
CA ALA A 9 -15.80 56.20 -8.73
C ALA A 9 -17.30 55.84 -8.58
N GLN A 10 -17.73 54.82 -9.29
CA GLN A 10 -19.09 54.28 -9.24
C GLN A 10 -19.06 52.81 -8.89
N ASN A 11 -20.11 52.37 -8.20
CA ASN A 11 -20.29 50.98 -7.89
C ASN A 11 -20.55 50.16 -9.17
N ALA A 12 -20.06 48.93 -9.20
CA ALA A 12 -20.41 47.96 -10.21
C ALA A 12 -21.88 47.56 -10.07
N LYS A 13 -22.65 47.66 -11.15
CA LYS A 13 -24.05 47.27 -11.22
C LYS A 13 -24.23 46.12 -12.17
N LEU A 14 -24.88 45.06 -11.72
CA LEU A 14 -25.20 43.90 -12.55
C LEU A 14 -26.57 43.34 -12.16
N THR A 15 -27.15 42.56 -13.04
CA THR A 15 -28.42 41.88 -12.78
C THR A 15 -28.16 40.39 -12.87
N VAL A 16 -28.57 39.61 -11.89
CA VAL A 16 -28.43 38.14 -11.85
C VAL A 16 -29.82 37.56 -11.74
N ASP A 17 -30.23 36.80 -12.72
CA ASP A 17 -31.56 36.18 -12.83
C ASP A 17 -32.72 37.20 -12.57
N GLY A 18 -32.56 38.41 -13.09
CA GLY A 18 -33.54 39.51 -12.91
C GLY A 18 -33.37 40.31 -11.63
N ILE A 19 -32.50 39.94 -10.70
CA ILE A 19 -32.24 40.63 -9.45
C ILE A 19 -31.07 41.60 -9.61
N ALA A 20 -31.30 42.91 -9.33
CA ALA A 20 -30.25 43.92 -9.37
C ALA A 20 -29.29 43.76 -8.19
N VAL A 21 -28.01 43.73 -8.47
CA VAL A 21 -26.92 43.63 -7.51
C VAL A 21 -25.97 44.79 -7.70
N GLU A 22 -25.58 45.47 -6.62
CA GLU A 22 -24.60 46.55 -6.63
C GLU A 22 -23.43 46.22 -5.72
N ARG A 23 -22.20 46.47 -6.18
CA ARG A 23 -20.94 46.15 -5.48
C ARG A 23 -19.96 47.31 -5.62
N ALA A 24 -19.19 47.56 -4.58
CA ALA A 24 -18.16 48.60 -4.58
C ALA A 24 -16.90 48.27 -5.39
N SER A 25 -16.80 47.03 -5.90
CA SER A 25 -15.66 46.55 -6.68
C SER A 25 -16.12 45.79 -7.91
N ASN A 26 -15.30 45.84 -8.99
CA ASN A 26 -15.50 45.04 -10.19
C ASN A 26 -15.09 43.55 -9.97
N THR A 27 -14.43 43.24 -8.84
CA THR A 27 -14.13 41.86 -8.44
C THR A 27 -15.12 41.43 -7.37
N ILE A 28 -15.95 40.43 -7.67
CA ILE A 28 -17.04 39.97 -6.84
C ILE A 28 -16.80 38.50 -6.47
N ASN A 29 -16.60 38.19 -5.20
CA ASN A 29 -16.25 36.83 -4.73
C ASN A 29 -17.41 36.14 -3.99
N ASN A 30 -18.51 36.83 -3.75
CA ASN A 30 -19.60 36.39 -2.87
C ASN A 30 -20.96 36.34 -3.54
N LEU A 31 -21.02 36.34 -4.85
CA LEU A 31 -22.29 36.30 -5.61
C LEU A 31 -22.72 34.84 -5.86
N VAL A 32 -21.73 33.99 -6.24
CA VAL A 32 -21.91 32.56 -6.42
C VAL A 32 -20.82 31.86 -5.60
N THR A 33 -21.18 30.89 -4.79
CA THR A 33 -20.25 30.18 -3.94
C THR A 33 -19.15 29.51 -4.77
N GLY A 34 -17.88 29.81 -4.45
CA GLY A 34 -16.73 29.25 -5.15
C GLY A 34 -16.36 29.93 -6.49
N VAL A 35 -17.11 30.98 -6.89
CA VAL A 35 -16.87 31.68 -8.15
C VAL A 35 -16.41 33.14 -7.87
N ARG A 36 -15.31 33.55 -8.51
CA ARG A 36 -14.83 34.92 -8.57
C ARG A 36 -15.24 35.51 -9.92
N LEU A 37 -16.08 36.54 -9.89
CA LEU A 37 -16.47 37.31 -11.06
C LEU A 37 -15.59 38.56 -11.18
N GLN A 38 -15.01 38.76 -12.37
CA GLN A 38 -14.30 39.98 -12.73
C GLN A 38 -15.08 40.70 -13.83
N LEU A 39 -15.61 41.90 -13.51
CA LEU A 39 -16.32 42.72 -14.47
C LEU A 39 -15.33 43.59 -15.23
N ASN A 40 -15.16 43.30 -16.53
CA ASN A 40 -14.21 44.02 -17.40
C ASN A 40 -14.85 45.14 -18.23
N GLY A 41 -16.19 45.21 -18.23
CA GLY A 41 -16.94 46.22 -18.97
C GLY A 41 -18.44 45.99 -18.87
N VAL A 42 -19.19 46.87 -19.56
CA VAL A 42 -20.65 46.76 -19.68
C VAL A 42 -20.97 45.82 -20.85
N SER A 43 -21.78 44.79 -20.59
CA SER A 43 -22.24 43.92 -21.69
C SER A 43 -23.43 44.49 -22.42
N ALA A 44 -23.48 44.28 -23.75
CA ALA A 44 -24.59 44.71 -24.58
C ALA A 44 -25.84 43.81 -24.47
N GLY A 45 -25.74 42.69 -23.77
CA GLY A 45 -26.83 41.74 -23.56
C GLY A 45 -26.53 40.78 -22.40
N PRO A 46 -27.45 39.83 -22.08
CA PRO A 46 -27.24 38.82 -21.07
C PRO A 46 -25.99 38.00 -21.32
N VAL A 47 -25.19 37.74 -20.27
CA VAL A 47 -24.02 36.88 -20.29
C VAL A 47 -24.37 35.62 -19.47
N THR A 48 -24.29 34.47 -20.14
CA THR A 48 -24.50 33.20 -19.45
C THR A 48 -23.19 32.72 -18.80
N LEU A 49 -23.20 32.50 -17.50
CA LEU A 49 -22.10 31.88 -16.77
C LEU A 49 -22.31 30.38 -16.81
N GLY A 50 -21.40 29.66 -17.44
CA GLY A 50 -21.33 28.18 -17.41
C GLY A 50 -20.15 27.75 -16.56
N SER A 51 -20.32 26.69 -15.76
CA SER A 51 -19.22 25.96 -15.17
C SER A 51 -18.87 24.80 -16.10
N THR A 52 -17.64 24.72 -16.54
CA THR A 52 -17.14 23.55 -17.25
C THR A 52 -16.22 22.76 -16.30
N THR A 53 -16.49 21.48 -16.16
CA THR A 53 -15.58 20.59 -15.42
C THR A 53 -14.22 20.60 -16.11
N PRO A 54 -13.10 20.82 -15.41
CA PRO A 54 -11.78 20.87 -16.02
C PRO A 54 -11.35 19.46 -16.43
N THR A 55 -11.74 19.02 -17.62
CA THR A 55 -11.49 17.68 -18.15
C THR A 55 -10.01 17.33 -18.21
N SER A 56 -9.14 18.30 -18.44
CA SER A 56 -7.68 18.10 -18.42
C SER A 56 -7.16 17.75 -17.02
N ALA A 57 -7.63 18.43 -15.97
CA ALA A 57 -7.25 18.12 -14.61
C ALA A 57 -7.78 16.74 -14.18
N LEU A 58 -8.99 16.40 -14.61
CA LEU A 58 -9.61 15.11 -14.34
C LEU A 58 -8.86 13.96 -15.05
N SER A 59 -8.47 14.18 -16.30
CA SER A 59 -7.65 13.22 -17.07
C SER A 59 -6.28 13.01 -16.42
N GLN A 60 -5.64 14.10 -15.97
CA GLN A 60 -4.37 14.01 -15.25
C GLN A 60 -4.53 13.23 -13.96
N ALA A 61 -5.57 13.47 -13.17
CA ALA A 61 -5.83 12.72 -11.94
C ALA A 61 -5.99 11.21 -12.17
N VAL A 62 -6.65 10.79 -13.26
CA VAL A 62 -6.73 9.38 -13.66
C VAL A 62 -5.34 8.83 -13.99
N THR A 63 -4.53 9.58 -14.71
CA THR A 63 -3.17 9.16 -15.07
C THR A 63 -2.29 9.00 -13.81
N ASP A 64 -2.33 9.96 -12.91
CA ASP A 64 -1.56 9.94 -11.66
C ASP A 64 -1.95 8.74 -10.78
N VAL A 65 -3.24 8.41 -10.73
CA VAL A 65 -3.74 7.20 -10.04
C VAL A 65 -3.18 5.94 -10.68
N VAL A 66 -3.19 5.84 -12.02
CA VAL A 66 -2.65 4.68 -12.74
C VAL A 66 -1.15 4.53 -12.51
N GLU A 67 -0.39 5.62 -12.55
CA GLU A 67 1.05 5.59 -12.28
C GLU A 67 1.36 5.15 -10.85
N THR A 68 0.65 5.71 -9.86
CA THR A 68 0.81 5.31 -8.45
C THR A 68 0.43 3.85 -8.24
N TYR A 69 -0.68 3.40 -8.83
CA TYR A 69 -1.08 2.00 -8.81
C TYR A 69 0.01 1.09 -9.38
N ASN A 70 0.57 1.44 -10.53
CA ASN A 70 1.60 0.64 -11.19
C ASN A 70 2.87 0.54 -10.35
N GLN A 71 3.26 1.58 -9.62
CA GLN A 71 4.38 1.55 -8.67
C GLN A 71 4.12 0.57 -7.53
N VAL A 72 2.93 0.61 -6.93
CA VAL A 72 2.53 -0.33 -5.88
C VAL A 72 2.50 -1.77 -6.41
N MET A 73 1.92 -1.97 -7.60
CA MET A 73 1.85 -3.28 -8.23
C MET A 73 3.23 -3.85 -8.55
N ALA A 74 4.16 -3.05 -9.05
CA ALA A 74 5.53 -3.49 -9.33
C ALA A 74 6.20 -4.02 -8.07
N THR A 75 6.13 -3.26 -6.96
CA THR A 75 6.66 -3.70 -5.66
C THR A 75 5.99 -4.99 -5.19
N LEU A 76 4.66 -5.08 -5.29
CA LEU A 76 3.92 -6.25 -4.80
C LEU A 76 4.21 -7.50 -5.63
N ILE A 77 4.34 -7.36 -6.95
CA ILE A 77 4.71 -8.46 -7.86
C ILE A 77 6.12 -8.96 -7.51
N GLU A 78 7.09 -8.07 -7.32
CA GLU A 78 8.45 -8.42 -6.90
C GLU A 78 8.46 -9.18 -5.57
N GLN A 79 7.75 -8.66 -4.55
CA GLN A 79 7.72 -9.28 -3.23
C GLN A 79 6.95 -10.60 -3.19
N THR A 80 6.03 -10.82 -4.11
CA THR A 80 5.24 -12.07 -4.22
C THR A 80 5.73 -13.00 -5.32
N ASP A 81 6.86 -12.71 -5.96
CA ASP A 81 7.46 -13.57 -6.98
C ASP A 81 7.63 -15.01 -6.46
N PRO A 82 7.23 -16.04 -7.22
CA PRO A 82 7.25 -17.42 -6.73
C PRO A 82 8.64 -17.98 -6.38
N VAL A 83 9.69 -17.39 -6.96
CA VAL A 83 11.08 -17.87 -6.80
C VAL A 83 11.83 -17.02 -5.78
N THR A 84 11.81 -15.71 -5.95
CA THR A 84 12.67 -14.75 -5.23
C THR A 84 11.93 -13.92 -4.19
N GLY A 85 10.60 -13.81 -4.29
CA GLY A 85 9.80 -12.95 -3.43
C GLY A 85 9.79 -13.38 -1.96
N VAL A 86 10.02 -12.43 -1.05
CA VAL A 86 9.99 -12.71 0.39
C VAL A 86 8.57 -12.99 0.90
N LEU A 87 7.54 -12.48 0.21
CA LEU A 87 6.12 -12.72 0.50
C LEU A 87 5.49 -13.79 -0.41
N ARG A 88 6.29 -14.61 -1.12
CA ARG A 88 5.80 -15.61 -2.08
C ARG A 88 4.77 -16.59 -1.50
N ALA A 89 4.88 -16.91 -0.23
CA ALA A 89 3.99 -17.82 0.48
C ALA A 89 2.92 -17.10 1.32
N ASP A 90 2.95 -15.76 1.38
CA ASP A 90 2.06 -14.99 2.23
C ASP A 90 0.66 -14.88 1.62
N PRO A 91 -0.41 -15.39 2.29
CA PRO A 91 -1.75 -15.36 1.76
C PRO A 91 -2.34 -13.93 1.76
N ALA A 92 -1.97 -13.07 2.71
CA ALA A 92 -2.46 -11.70 2.77
C ALA A 92 -1.90 -10.86 1.62
N ALA A 93 -0.61 -11.03 1.28
CA ALA A 93 -0.01 -10.38 0.12
C ALA A 93 -0.68 -10.81 -1.19
N LYS A 94 -0.99 -12.11 -1.34
CA LYS A 94 -1.72 -12.62 -2.50
C LYS A 94 -3.16 -12.10 -2.58
N THR A 95 -3.83 -11.97 -1.44
CA THR A 95 -5.17 -11.37 -1.36
C THR A 95 -5.13 -9.89 -1.76
N LEU A 96 -4.15 -9.12 -1.27
CA LEU A 96 -3.97 -7.72 -1.66
C LEU A 96 -3.71 -7.60 -3.17
N LEU A 97 -2.84 -8.43 -3.73
CA LEU A 97 -2.56 -8.48 -5.17
C LEU A 97 -3.85 -8.74 -5.97
N SER A 98 -4.67 -9.69 -5.52
CA SER A 98 -5.94 -10.02 -6.16
C SER A 98 -6.95 -8.88 -6.06
N SER A 99 -7.06 -8.22 -4.90
CA SER A 99 -7.95 -7.08 -4.70
C SER A 99 -7.56 -5.88 -5.56
N LEU A 100 -6.27 -5.60 -5.69
CA LEU A 100 -5.77 -4.55 -6.58
C LEU A 100 -6.08 -4.88 -8.06
N LYS A 101 -5.86 -6.11 -8.52
CA LYS A 101 -6.20 -6.52 -9.88
C LYS A 101 -7.69 -6.37 -10.22
N ALA A 102 -8.56 -6.50 -9.22
CA ALA A 102 -10.00 -6.33 -9.38
C ALA A 102 -10.45 -4.85 -9.43
N LEU A 103 -9.58 -3.89 -9.13
CA LEU A 103 -9.91 -2.46 -8.99
C LEU A 103 -10.58 -1.87 -10.24
N THR A 104 -10.13 -2.24 -11.45
CA THR A 104 -10.68 -1.71 -12.70
C THR A 104 -12.13 -2.09 -12.96
N LEU A 105 -12.59 -3.19 -12.37
CA LEU A 105 -13.96 -3.70 -12.48
C LEU A 105 -14.81 -3.37 -11.25
N ALA A 106 -14.20 -2.79 -10.21
CA ALA A 106 -14.93 -2.39 -9.02
C ALA A 106 -15.92 -1.27 -9.34
N PRO A 107 -17.17 -1.34 -8.88
CA PRO A 107 -18.13 -0.24 -9.04
C PRO A 107 -17.70 0.93 -8.16
N LEU A 108 -17.45 2.07 -8.79
CA LEU A 108 -17.01 3.32 -8.15
C LEU A 108 -18.17 4.30 -7.93
N SER A 109 -19.30 4.11 -8.61
CA SER A 109 -20.50 4.90 -8.39
C SER A 109 -21.67 4.01 -7.97
N GLY A 110 -22.53 4.53 -7.11
CA GLY A 110 -23.77 3.86 -6.71
C GLY A 110 -24.90 4.01 -7.74
N ASP A 111 -24.68 4.78 -8.81
CA ASP A 111 -25.67 5.01 -9.85
C ASP A 111 -25.62 3.88 -10.89
N THR A 112 -26.53 2.97 -10.80
CA THR A 112 -26.70 1.84 -11.74
C THR A 112 -27.70 2.17 -12.86
N GLY A 113 -28.19 3.40 -12.94
CA GLY A 113 -29.20 3.84 -13.90
C GLY A 113 -28.67 4.84 -14.93
N GLY A 114 -28.79 4.52 -16.23
CA GLY A 114 -28.72 5.55 -17.26
C GLY A 114 -27.49 5.61 -18.15
N GLY A 115 -26.65 4.56 -18.22
CA GLY A 115 -25.56 4.49 -19.19
C GLY A 115 -24.30 5.31 -18.83
N SER A 116 -24.26 5.89 -17.64
CA SER A 116 -23.03 6.53 -17.11
C SER A 116 -22.01 5.48 -16.72
N PRO A 117 -20.69 5.76 -16.90
CA PRO A 117 -19.64 4.84 -16.49
C PRO A 117 -19.62 4.67 -14.98
N THR A 118 -19.47 3.44 -14.52
CA THR A 118 -19.42 3.07 -13.10
C THR A 118 -18.10 2.44 -12.70
N THR A 119 -17.26 2.05 -13.67
CA THR A 119 -15.96 1.39 -13.42
C THR A 119 -14.84 2.08 -14.18
N LEU A 120 -13.61 1.91 -13.71
CA LEU A 120 -12.42 2.44 -14.40
C LEU A 120 -12.28 1.87 -15.81
N ALA A 121 -12.67 0.62 -16.02
CA ALA A 121 -12.61 -0.02 -17.33
C ALA A 121 -13.49 0.70 -18.37
N GLN A 122 -14.66 1.21 -17.98
CA GLN A 122 -15.58 1.92 -18.86
C GLN A 122 -15.08 3.31 -19.30
N ILE A 123 -14.14 3.88 -18.56
CA ILE A 123 -13.51 5.16 -18.93
C ILE A 123 -12.16 5.00 -19.63
N GLY A 124 -11.79 3.78 -20.04
CA GLY A 124 -10.57 3.52 -20.79
C GLY A 124 -9.35 3.14 -19.96
N VAL A 125 -9.51 2.82 -18.68
CA VAL A 125 -8.42 2.24 -17.86
C VAL A 125 -8.51 0.73 -17.91
N ALA A 126 -7.55 0.08 -18.56
CA ALA A 126 -7.53 -1.37 -18.74
C ALA A 126 -6.42 -2.04 -17.93
N THR A 127 -6.66 -3.26 -17.46
CA THR A 127 -5.68 -4.08 -16.77
C THR A 127 -4.88 -4.90 -17.79
N ASN A 128 -3.56 -4.85 -17.71
CA ASN A 128 -2.63 -5.68 -18.46
C ASN A 128 -2.57 -7.10 -17.86
N ARG A 129 -1.97 -8.05 -18.61
CA ARG A 129 -1.84 -9.45 -18.17
C ARG A 129 -1.03 -9.60 -16.87
N ASP A 130 -0.05 -8.76 -16.64
CA ASP A 130 0.77 -8.72 -15.43
C ASP A 130 0.04 -8.09 -14.23
N GLY A 131 -1.11 -7.45 -14.47
CA GLY A 131 -1.91 -6.77 -13.45
C GLY A 131 -1.62 -5.27 -13.34
N THR A 132 -0.70 -4.72 -14.11
CA THR A 132 -0.52 -3.27 -14.24
C THR A 132 -1.69 -2.65 -14.99
N LEU A 133 -1.88 -1.35 -14.82
CA LEU A 133 -2.91 -0.59 -15.53
C LEU A 133 -2.32 0.19 -16.70
N ARG A 134 -3.13 0.37 -17.72
CA ARG A 134 -2.86 1.27 -18.85
C ARG A 134 -4.05 2.17 -19.12
N VAL A 135 -3.78 3.39 -19.55
CA VAL A 135 -4.81 4.35 -19.96
C VAL A 135 -4.90 4.37 -21.48
N ASP A 136 -6.10 4.17 -22.01
CA ASP A 136 -6.43 4.49 -23.40
C ASP A 136 -6.82 5.98 -23.43
N ALA A 137 -5.91 6.81 -23.93
CA ALA A 137 -6.11 8.25 -23.94
C ALA A 137 -7.30 8.70 -24.82
N ALA A 138 -7.59 7.98 -25.89
CA ALA A 138 -8.72 8.29 -26.76
C ALA A 138 -10.06 7.93 -26.08
N ALA A 139 -10.15 6.75 -25.48
CA ALA A 139 -11.32 6.32 -24.72
C ALA A 139 -11.56 7.23 -23.51
N LEU A 140 -10.51 7.59 -22.76
CA LEU A 140 -10.60 8.49 -21.63
C LEU A 140 -11.07 9.89 -22.05
N SER A 141 -10.52 10.45 -23.12
CA SER A 141 -10.94 11.75 -23.66
C SER A 141 -12.41 11.74 -24.05
N ASN A 142 -12.86 10.71 -24.76
CA ASN A 142 -14.27 10.56 -25.13
C ASN A 142 -15.18 10.44 -23.92
N ALA A 143 -14.80 9.65 -22.92
CA ALA A 143 -15.54 9.51 -21.67
C ALA A 143 -15.64 10.85 -20.91
N MET A 144 -14.54 11.63 -20.87
CA MET A 144 -14.52 12.96 -20.25
C MET A 144 -15.43 13.96 -20.96
N LEU A 145 -15.54 13.92 -22.28
CA LEU A 145 -16.42 14.80 -23.04
C LEU A 145 -17.90 14.50 -22.81
N THR A 146 -18.24 13.22 -22.64
CA THR A 146 -19.65 12.77 -22.56
C THR A 146 -20.14 12.60 -21.12
N ASN A 147 -19.26 12.29 -20.16
CA ASN A 147 -19.62 11.89 -18.81
C ASN A 147 -18.75 12.54 -17.72
N SER A 148 -18.29 13.78 -17.93
CA SER A 148 -17.35 14.45 -17.00
C SER A 148 -17.82 14.45 -15.55
N THR A 149 -19.10 14.75 -15.29
CA THR A 149 -19.68 14.77 -13.93
C THR A 149 -19.73 13.38 -13.30
N ALA A 150 -20.05 12.35 -14.08
CA ALA A 150 -20.04 10.97 -13.58
C ALA A 150 -18.63 10.52 -13.20
N ILE A 151 -17.64 10.87 -14.01
CA ILE A 151 -16.23 10.56 -13.75
C ILE A 151 -15.73 11.34 -12.52
N GLU A 152 -16.09 12.60 -12.38
CA GLU A 152 -15.80 13.39 -11.18
C GLU A 152 -16.34 12.71 -9.92
N THR A 153 -17.60 12.25 -9.96
CA THR A 153 -18.22 11.50 -8.86
C THR A 153 -17.52 10.16 -8.60
N MET A 154 -17.09 9.46 -9.65
CA MET A 154 -16.32 8.22 -9.51
C MET A 154 -14.96 8.44 -8.83
N LEU A 155 -14.29 9.55 -9.06
CA LEU A 155 -12.99 9.86 -8.45
C LEU A 155 -13.14 10.43 -7.04
N ASN A 156 -13.98 11.44 -6.88
CA ASN A 156 -14.18 12.15 -5.61
C ASN A 156 -15.12 11.43 -4.65
N GLY A 157 -15.96 10.53 -5.17
CA GLY A 157 -17.01 9.86 -4.40
C GLY A 157 -18.29 10.67 -4.29
N SER A 158 -19.29 10.03 -3.71
CA SER A 158 -20.56 10.69 -3.36
C SER A 158 -20.44 11.43 -2.02
N ALA A 159 -21.34 12.40 -1.79
CA ALA A 159 -21.34 13.21 -0.58
C ALA A 159 -21.53 12.39 0.73
N ASP A 160 -22.05 11.16 0.62
CA ASP A 160 -22.21 10.23 1.74
C ASP A 160 -20.94 9.39 2.02
N GLY A 161 -19.87 9.55 1.23
CA GLY A 161 -18.57 8.87 1.39
C GLY A 161 -18.58 7.36 1.11
N LYS A 162 -19.69 6.82 0.57
CA LYS A 162 -19.86 5.37 0.34
C LYS A 162 -19.48 4.90 -1.05
N ALA A 163 -19.25 5.83 -1.97
CA ALA A 163 -18.87 5.55 -3.34
C ALA A 163 -17.61 6.33 -3.72
N GLY A 164 -17.01 5.96 -4.84
CA GLY A 164 -15.82 6.58 -5.38
C GLY A 164 -14.54 5.77 -5.19
N LEU A 165 -13.53 6.13 -5.95
CA LEU A 165 -12.22 5.49 -5.95
C LEU A 165 -11.58 5.49 -4.55
N GLY A 166 -11.70 6.61 -3.84
CA GLY A 166 -11.18 6.73 -2.47
C GLY A 166 -11.80 5.72 -1.50
N ALA A 167 -13.11 5.47 -1.59
CA ALA A 167 -13.78 4.49 -0.73
C ALA A 167 -13.30 3.06 -1.03
N VAL A 168 -13.16 2.70 -2.30
CA VAL A 168 -12.67 1.37 -2.72
C VAL A 168 -11.21 1.17 -2.29
N LEU A 169 -10.36 2.15 -2.50
CA LEU A 169 -8.95 2.09 -2.08
C LEU A 169 -8.83 2.02 -0.54
N ASN A 170 -9.66 2.77 0.19
CA ASN A 170 -9.70 2.68 1.65
C ASN A 170 -10.14 1.30 2.14
N ALA A 171 -11.12 0.66 1.49
CA ALA A 171 -11.54 -0.70 1.81
C ALA A 171 -10.41 -1.71 1.57
N ILE A 172 -9.68 -1.60 0.45
CA ILE A 172 -8.50 -2.43 0.16
C ILE A 172 -7.42 -2.21 1.22
N THR A 173 -7.11 -0.96 1.56
CA THR A 173 -6.10 -0.60 2.57
C THR A 173 -6.48 -1.14 3.94
N THR A 174 -7.73 -0.95 4.37
CA THR A 174 -8.24 -1.46 5.65
C THR A 174 -8.17 -2.99 5.70
N SER A 175 -8.53 -3.67 4.63
CA SER A 175 -8.39 -5.13 4.54
C SER A 175 -6.92 -5.56 4.57
N ALA A 176 -6.05 -4.88 3.82
CA ALA A 176 -4.64 -5.20 3.76
C ALA A 176 -3.90 -4.98 5.08
N THR A 177 -4.27 -3.95 5.85
CA THR A 177 -3.64 -3.62 7.14
C THR A 177 -4.29 -4.33 8.32
N ASN A 178 -5.34 -5.10 8.10
CA ASN A 178 -6.08 -5.80 9.16
C ASN A 178 -5.15 -6.73 9.96
N ALA A 179 -5.19 -6.60 11.29
CA ALA A 179 -4.32 -7.35 12.20
C ALA A 179 -4.65 -8.85 12.30
N THR A 180 -5.83 -9.28 11.80
CA THR A 180 -6.28 -10.68 11.90
C THR A 180 -6.10 -11.45 10.60
N VAL A 181 -6.31 -10.80 9.45
CA VAL A 181 -6.33 -11.47 8.13
C VAL A 181 -5.44 -10.79 7.09
N GLY A 182 -5.04 -9.52 7.30
CA GLY A 182 -4.19 -8.74 6.40
C GLY A 182 -2.69 -8.94 6.66
N LEU A 183 -1.86 -8.07 6.08
CA LEU A 183 -0.42 -8.04 6.29
C LEU A 183 -0.03 -7.81 7.76
N GLY A 184 -0.91 -7.15 8.55
CA GLY A 184 -0.72 -7.04 10.00
C GLY A 184 -0.70 -8.39 10.70
N ALA A 185 -1.59 -9.33 10.29
CA ALA A 185 -1.56 -10.70 10.80
C ALA A 185 -0.31 -11.48 10.33
N SER A 186 0.17 -11.23 9.12
CA SER A 186 1.41 -11.81 8.62
C SER A 186 2.61 -11.35 9.43
N GLN A 187 2.70 -10.07 9.74
CA GLN A 187 3.75 -9.52 10.61
C GLN A 187 3.78 -10.21 11.97
N THR A 188 2.61 -10.39 12.60
CA THR A 188 2.50 -11.08 13.89
C THR A 188 2.97 -12.53 13.80
N ARG A 189 2.56 -13.26 12.74
CA ARG A 189 2.99 -14.65 12.51
C ARG A 189 4.49 -14.77 12.29
N TYR A 190 5.09 -13.87 11.50
CA TYR A 190 6.53 -13.87 11.26
C TYR A 190 7.32 -13.56 12.54
N THR A 191 6.87 -12.61 13.34
CA THR A 191 7.50 -12.30 14.63
C THR A 191 7.41 -13.49 15.59
N ALA A 192 6.26 -14.16 15.67
CA ALA A 192 6.10 -15.36 16.50
C ALA A 192 6.99 -16.53 16.01
N ALA A 193 7.08 -16.73 14.69
CA ALA A 193 7.95 -17.75 14.11
C ALA A 193 9.44 -17.47 14.38
N GLN A 194 9.86 -16.22 14.28
CA GLN A 194 11.23 -15.79 14.63
C GLN A 194 11.55 -16.08 16.10
N SER A 195 10.63 -15.76 17.02
CA SER A 195 10.79 -16.07 18.45
C SER A 195 10.90 -17.58 18.69
N ALA A 196 10.03 -18.37 18.05
CA ALA A 196 10.08 -19.83 18.17
C ALA A 196 11.38 -20.44 17.65
N ILE A 197 11.96 -19.89 16.58
CA ILE A 197 13.27 -20.30 16.06
C ILE A 197 14.36 -19.99 17.09
N THR A 198 14.37 -18.77 17.66
CA THR A 198 15.35 -18.38 18.67
C THR A 198 15.29 -19.28 19.90
N ASP A 199 14.08 -19.63 20.37
CA ASP A 199 13.87 -20.55 21.49
C ASP A 199 14.37 -21.98 21.16
N ALA A 200 14.13 -22.42 19.93
CA ALA A 200 14.63 -23.73 19.48
C ALA A 200 16.16 -23.77 19.39
N GLU A 201 16.80 -22.72 18.88
CA GLU A 201 18.25 -22.58 18.83
C GLU A 201 18.88 -22.61 20.24
N ALA A 202 18.30 -21.87 21.21
CA ALA A 202 18.73 -21.88 22.60
C ALA A 202 18.66 -23.32 23.19
N LYS A 203 17.54 -24.02 22.95
CA LYS A 203 17.35 -25.38 23.41
C LYS A 203 18.34 -26.37 22.80
N ILE A 204 18.68 -26.22 21.52
CA ILE A 204 19.71 -27.02 20.86
C ILE A 204 21.09 -26.74 21.48
N ALA A 205 21.42 -25.48 21.75
CA ALA A 205 22.66 -25.09 22.42
C ALA A 205 22.79 -25.75 23.80
N ASP A 206 21.74 -25.71 24.62
CA ASP A 206 21.70 -26.35 25.94
C ASP A 206 21.86 -27.86 25.85
N GLN A 207 21.18 -28.50 24.90
CA GLN A 207 21.32 -29.96 24.68
C GLN A 207 22.75 -30.34 24.22
N SER A 208 23.34 -29.53 23.37
CA SER A 208 24.72 -29.73 22.91
C SER A 208 25.73 -29.59 24.05
N ALA A 209 25.56 -28.58 24.90
CA ALA A 209 26.40 -28.40 26.09
C ALA A 209 26.26 -29.57 27.09
N ALA A 210 25.04 -30.02 27.35
CA ALA A 210 24.79 -31.18 28.22
C ALA A 210 25.38 -32.47 27.62
N MET A 211 25.28 -32.67 26.31
CA MET A 211 25.89 -33.81 25.62
C MET A 211 27.40 -33.78 25.73
N THR A 212 28.03 -32.64 25.50
CA THR A 212 29.48 -32.43 25.63
C THR A 212 29.95 -32.76 27.06
N THR A 213 29.24 -32.25 28.07
CA THR A 213 29.53 -32.54 29.48
C THR A 213 29.47 -34.05 29.75
N ARG A 214 28.40 -34.73 29.32
CA ARG A 214 28.22 -36.16 29.51
C ARG A 214 29.34 -36.97 28.81
N LEU A 215 29.69 -36.63 27.60
CA LEU A 215 30.76 -37.27 26.86
C LEU A 215 32.12 -37.09 27.58
N THR A 216 32.42 -35.87 28.02
CA THR A 216 33.62 -35.58 28.77
C THR A 216 33.74 -36.45 30.05
N GLN A 217 32.64 -36.56 30.81
CA GLN A 217 32.57 -37.43 31.98
C GLN A 217 32.80 -38.94 31.65
N GLN A 218 32.16 -39.39 30.57
CA GLN A 218 32.35 -40.77 30.08
C GLN A 218 33.80 -41.04 29.68
N PHE A 219 34.41 -40.13 28.94
CA PHE A 219 35.83 -40.27 28.54
C PHE A 219 36.76 -40.20 29.75
N SER A 220 36.51 -39.33 30.73
CA SER A 220 37.27 -39.26 31.97
C SER A 220 37.19 -40.58 32.76
N SER A 221 35.97 -41.14 32.92
CA SER A 221 35.73 -42.40 33.58
C SER A 221 36.42 -43.54 32.84
N MET A 222 36.34 -43.60 31.53
CA MET A 222 37.02 -44.61 30.71
C MET A 222 38.54 -44.51 30.86
N ASN A 223 39.09 -43.29 30.84
CA ASN A 223 40.53 -43.06 30.98
C ASN A 223 41.01 -43.54 32.38
N SER A 224 40.25 -43.26 33.43
CA SER A 224 40.53 -43.77 34.78
C SER A 224 40.56 -45.31 34.85
N ARG A 225 39.58 -45.96 34.20
CA ARG A 225 39.53 -47.43 34.12
C ARG A 225 40.75 -47.99 33.35
N VAL A 226 41.08 -47.39 32.22
CA VAL A 226 42.28 -47.79 31.43
C VAL A 226 43.54 -47.63 32.27
N SER A 227 43.71 -46.57 33.01
CA SER A 227 44.83 -46.35 33.93
C SER A 227 44.90 -47.41 35.02
N SER A 228 43.75 -47.77 35.60
CA SER A 228 43.66 -48.86 36.60
C SER A 228 44.05 -50.20 36.00
N TYR A 229 43.58 -50.54 34.80
CA TYR A 229 43.98 -51.77 34.12
C TYR A 229 45.49 -51.81 33.80
N LYS A 230 46.10 -50.70 33.34
CA LYS A 230 47.54 -50.59 33.12
C LYS A 230 48.32 -50.81 34.44
N SER A 231 47.86 -50.27 35.55
CA SER A 231 48.48 -50.48 36.85
C SER A 231 48.40 -51.95 37.30
N ILE A 232 47.27 -52.63 37.09
CA ILE A 232 47.10 -54.04 37.36
C ILE A 232 48.03 -54.89 36.47
N GLN A 233 48.09 -54.54 35.17
CA GLN A 233 48.98 -55.23 34.24
C GLN A 233 50.46 -55.09 34.66
N SER A 234 50.90 -53.89 35.07
CA SER A 234 52.25 -53.66 35.55
C SER A 234 52.54 -54.44 36.84
N PHE A 235 51.57 -54.49 37.77
CA PHE A 235 51.67 -55.28 38.97
C PHE A 235 51.84 -56.79 38.67
N LEU A 236 50.98 -57.36 37.83
CA LEU A 236 51.07 -58.76 37.39
C LEU A 236 52.37 -59.07 36.70
N THR A 237 52.86 -58.20 35.83
CA THR A 237 54.15 -58.38 35.16
C THR A 237 55.29 -58.39 36.16
N ASN A 238 55.28 -57.49 37.14
CA ASN A 238 56.29 -57.49 38.21
C ASN A 238 56.24 -58.74 39.08
N GLN A 239 55.01 -59.21 39.39
CA GLN A 239 54.81 -60.42 40.21
C GLN A 239 55.33 -61.70 39.52
N ILE A 240 55.03 -61.80 38.21
CA ILE A 240 55.57 -62.96 37.36
C ILE A 240 57.10 -62.92 37.30
N ALA A 241 57.67 -61.68 37.12
CA ALA A 241 59.10 -61.48 37.12
C ALA A 241 59.76 -61.86 38.47
N ALA A 242 59.08 -61.58 39.59
CA ALA A 242 59.54 -62.00 40.94
C ALA A 242 59.49 -63.48 41.16
N TRP A 243 58.45 -64.19 40.68
CA TRP A 243 58.37 -65.66 40.77
C TRP A 243 59.43 -66.32 39.96
N ASN A 244 59.70 -65.90 38.69
CA ASN A 244 60.73 -66.43 37.86
C ASN A 244 62.14 -66.25 38.42
N LYS A 245 62.35 -65.28 39.30
CA LYS A 245 63.62 -65.07 39.99
C LYS A 245 63.83 -65.96 41.24
N SER A 246 62.72 -66.43 41.82
CA SER A 246 62.81 -67.30 43.04
C SER A 246 63.10 -68.79 42.65
N ASP A 247 63.00 -69.16 41.38
CA ASP A 247 63.24 -70.51 40.90
C ASP A 247 64.64 -70.64 40.18
N SER A 248 65.53 -69.68 40.29
CA SER A 248 66.88 -69.68 39.78
C SER A 248 67.89 -69.59 40.94
#